data_eca96c40bcbbd0dc1cabd355e1c27052
#
_entry.id   eca96c40bcbbd0dc1cabd355e1c27052
#
_cell.length_a   1.000
_cell.length_b   1.000
_cell.length_c   1.000
_cell.angle_alpha   90.00
_cell.angle_beta   90.00
_cell.angle_gamma   90.00
#
_symmetry.space_group_name_H-M   'P 1'
#
loop_
_entity.id
_entity.type
_entity.pdbx_description
1 polymer ?
#
loop_
_entity_poly.entity_id
_entity_poly.type
_entity_poly.pdbx_seq_one_letter_code
_entity_poly.pdbx_strand_id
1 'polypeptide(L)'
;MKRENAWKTYSAEQLAELEALAVRYKSFLDAGKTERECTREAVRIAKEHGYRNLEDVIKAGEKLKAGDKVYAVCMNKMIAMFHMGTKPLSEGMRILGAHIDSPRLDLKQNPLYEDTEMAFLDTHYYGGVKKYQWVTIPLAIHGVVAKKDGTVVDVCIGEKEDDPVVFVSDLLIHLAGEQMEKKARVVIEGEALDVLVGSRPAVPEEDGDKEKEKEAVKAGILSILKEKYGMEEDDFLSAELEIVPADKARDCGLDRSMIMAYGQDDRVCAYTSFEAQLDIETQPYTCCCLLVDKEEIGSVGATGMQSRFFENTLAELMNCAGEYSELSLRRCLSSSRMLSSDVSAAYDPLYASAFEKKNSAYFGKGLVFNKYTGSRGKSGSNDANAEYVAAIRAMLEKHQVAYQTAELGKVDIGGGGTIAYISALYGMEVIDSGVAVLNMHAPMEVTSKSDIYEAKKGYLAFLQEA
;
A
#
# COMPACT_ATOMS: atom_id res chain seq x y z
N MET A 1 0.71 -20.12 23.47
CA MET A 1 0.90 -19.24 24.65
C MET A 1 -0.20 -18.18 24.58
N LYS A 2 -1.01 -17.98 25.63
CA LYS A 2 -2.00 -16.87 25.64
C LYS A 2 -1.25 -15.56 25.85
N ARG A 3 -1.14 -14.72 24.83
CA ARG A 3 -0.62 -13.37 24.98
C ARG A 3 -1.69 -12.43 25.50
N GLU A 4 -1.30 -11.51 26.38
CA GLU A 4 -2.23 -10.52 26.93
C GLU A 4 -2.64 -9.51 25.84
N ASN A 5 -3.82 -8.90 25.99
CA ASN A 5 -4.26 -7.82 25.11
C ASN A 5 -3.48 -6.56 25.45
N ALA A 6 -2.82 -5.94 24.48
CA ALA A 6 -1.91 -4.80 24.65
C ALA A 6 -2.61 -3.58 25.28
N TRP A 7 -3.89 -3.36 25.01
CA TRP A 7 -4.67 -2.30 25.65
C TRP A 7 -4.65 -2.32 27.19
N LYS A 8 -4.40 -3.49 27.79
CA LYS A 8 -4.37 -3.66 29.26
C LYS A 8 -3.03 -3.22 29.89
N THR A 9 -2.01 -2.99 29.09
CA THR A 9 -0.64 -2.75 29.55
C THR A 9 -0.18 -1.31 29.38
N TYR A 10 -0.93 -0.49 28.66
CA TYR A 10 -0.52 0.87 28.32
C TYR A 10 -0.63 1.85 29.49
N SER A 11 0.40 2.68 29.68
CA SER A 11 0.35 3.87 30.51
C SER A 11 -0.47 4.98 29.83
N ALA A 12 -0.77 6.05 30.56
CA ALA A 12 -1.45 7.22 30.01
C ALA A 12 -0.63 7.89 28.88
N GLU A 13 0.70 7.95 29.03
CA GLU A 13 1.63 8.48 28.03
C GLU A 13 1.58 7.64 26.75
N GLN A 14 1.64 6.32 26.89
CA GLN A 14 1.56 5.40 25.73
C GLN A 14 0.22 5.50 25.00
N LEU A 15 -0.89 5.69 25.73
CA LEU A 15 -2.19 5.94 25.11
C LEU A 15 -2.21 7.26 24.33
N ALA A 16 -1.58 8.32 24.86
CA ALA A 16 -1.46 9.59 24.14
C ALA A 16 -0.61 9.47 22.86
N GLU A 17 0.51 8.76 22.92
CA GLU A 17 1.36 8.47 21.76
C GLU A 17 0.63 7.64 20.70
N LEU A 18 -0.11 6.61 21.13
CA LEU A 18 -0.94 5.76 20.27
C LEU A 18 -1.99 6.59 19.52
N GLU A 19 -2.73 7.45 20.22
CA GLU A 19 -3.73 8.31 19.58
C GLU A 19 -3.09 9.35 18.65
N ALA A 20 -1.94 9.91 19.01
CA ALA A 20 -1.19 10.82 18.14
C ALA A 20 -0.71 10.09 16.84
N LEU A 21 -0.20 8.86 16.96
CA LEU A 21 0.16 8.03 15.82
C LEU A 21 -1.07 7.73 14.94
N ALA A 22 -2.21 7.38 15.56
CA ALA A 22 -3.44 7.08 14.85
C ALA A 22 -3.96 8.29 14.04
N VAL A 23 -3.81 9.51 14.56
CA VAL A 23 -4.16 10.74 13.83
C VAL A 23 -3.27 10.92 12.60
N ARG A 24 -1.96 10.80 12.76
CA ARG A 24 -1.01 10.94 11.63
C ARG A 24 -1.21 9.84 10.58
N TYR A 25 -1.45 8.61 11.02
CA TYR A 25 -1.74 7.50 10.12
C TYR A 25 -3.00 7.72 9.28
N LYS A 26 -4.10 8.16 9.89
CA LYS A 26 -5.32 8.52 9.15
C LYS A 26 -5.06 9.62 8.12
N SER A 27 -4.26 10.63 8.48
CA SER A 27 -3.88 11.69 7.53
C SER A 27 -3.05 11.16 6.37
N PHE A 28 -2.16 10.20 6.59
CA PHE A 28 -1.38 9.53 5.54
C PHE A 28 -2.28 8.72 4.60
N LEU A 29 -3.24 7.97 5.13
CA LEU A 29 -4.21 7.20 4.34
C LEU A 29 -5.07 8.11 3.46
N ASP A 30 -5.52 9.25 4.01
CA ASP A 30 -6.33 10.23 3.26
C ASP A 30 -5.52 10.95 2.18
N ALA A 31 -4.22 11.15 2.37
CA ALA A 31 -3.33 11.79 1.42
C ALA A 31 -2.79 10.83 0.34
N GLY A 32 -2.82 9.52 0.60
CA GLY A 32 -2.19 8.51 -0.23
C GLY A 32 -3.15 7.36 -0.58
N LYS A 33 -4.10 7.58 -1.49
CA LYS A 33 -5.01 6.53 -1.96
C LYS A 33 -4.47 5.72 -3.13
N THR A 34 -3.43 6.22 -3.78
CA THR A 34 -2.69 5.53 -4.84
C THR A 34 -1.22 5.39 -4.46
N GLU A 35 -0.49 4.47 -5.10
CA GLU A 35 0.95 4.31 -4.87
C GLU A 35 1.75 5.58 -5.22
N ARG A 36 1.29 6.36 -6.21
CA ARG A 36 1.89 7.66 -6.55
C ARG A 36 1.72 8.68 -5.44
N GLU A 37 0.53 8.74 -4.87
CA GLU A 37 0.22 9.65 -3.77
C GLU A 37 0.95 9.25 -2.49
N CYS A 38 1.00 7.95 -2.16
CA CYS A 38 1.80 7.42 -1.05
C CYS A 38 3.27 7.78 -1.19
N THR A 39 3.86 7.57 -2.38
CA THR A 39 5.26 7.94 -2.66
C THR A 39 5.47 9.45 -2.52
N ARG A 40 4.58 10.28 -3.06
CA ARG A 40 4.64 11.74 -2.96
C ARG A 40 4.59 12.22 -1.52
N GLU A 41 3.67 11.69 -0.72
CA GLU A 41 3.52 12.03 0.70
C GLU A 41 4.72 11.55 1.52
N ALA A 42 5.23 10.35 1.26
CA ALA A 42 6.44 9.85 1.89
C ALA A 42 7.66 10.74 1.59
N VAL A 43 7.83 11.17 0.34
CA VAL A 43 8.90 12.11 -0.06
C VAL A 43 8.75 13.46 0.64
N ARG A 44 7.51 13.99 0.73
CA ARG A 44 7.25 15.27 1.42
C ARG A 44 7.68 15.20 2.88
N ILE A 45 7.23 14.18 3.60
CA ILE A 45 7.56 13.98 5.02
C ILE A 45 9.06 13.68 5.20
N ALA A 46 9.66 12.84 4.36
CA ALA A 46 11.09 12.53 4.41
C ALA A 46 11.97 13.79 4.30
N LYS A 47 11.62 14.72 3.40
CA LYS A 47 12.31 16.01 3.26
C LYS A 47 12.24 16.85 4.54
N GLU A 48 11.08 16.88 5.21
CA GLU A 48 10.88 17.57 6.48
C GLU A 48 11.78 16.98 7.60
N HIS A 49 12.13 15.68 7.48
CA HIS A 49 13.03 14.98 8.40
C HIS A 49 14.50 14.93 7.95
N GLY A 50 14.86 15.76 6.96
CA GLY A 50 16.24 15.95 6.53
C GLY A 50 16.77 14.92 5.55
N TYR A 51 15.89 14.10 4.93
CA TYR A 51 16.29 13.23 3.83
C TYR A 51 16.48 14.02 2.54
N ARG A 52 17.57 13.71 1.81
CA ARG A 52 17.91 14.31 0.51
C ARG A 52 17.71 13.30 -0.62
N ASN A 53 17.38 13.79 -1.81
CA ASN A 53 17.31 12.90 -2.97
C ASN A 53 18.70 12.36 -3.30
N LEU A 54 18.86 11.05 -3.40
CA LEU A 54 20.14 10.40 -3.75
C LEU A 54 20.64 10.83 -5.13
N GLU A 55 19.73 11.05 -6.09
CA GLU A 55 20.11 11.53 -7.42
C GLU A 55 20.79 12.90 -7.37
N ASP A 56 20.34 13.80 -6.49
CA ASP A 56 20.97 15.11 -6.31
C ASP A 56 22.37 14.98 -5.67
N VAL A 57 22.54 14.05 -4.73
CA VAL A 57 23.84 13.72 -4.14
C VAL A 57 24.82 13.19 -5.20
N ILE A 58 24.35 12.30 -6.06
CA ILE A 58 25.13 11.74 -7.19
C ILE A 58 25.54 12.85 -8.16
N LYS A 59 24.59 13.70 -8.59
CA LYS A 59 24.84 14.82 -9.52
C LYS A 59 25.85 15.82 -8.96
N ALA A 60 25.80 16.06 -7.65
CA ALA A 60 26.74 16.95 -6.96
C ALA A 60 28.12 16.30 -6.72
N GLY A 61 28.28 15.00 -6.95
CA GLY A 61 29.51 14.26 -6.64
C GLY A 61 29.84 14.21 -5.15
N GLU A 62 28.83 14.35 -4.29
CA GLU A 62 29.00 14.35 -2.85
C GLU A 62 29.27 12.95 -2.31
N LYS A 63 30.00 12.87 -1.20
CA LYS A 63 30.25 11.62 -0.48
C LYS A 63 29.29 11.48 0.70
N LEU A 64 28.74 10.31 0.85
CA LEU A 64 27.90 9.94 1.98
C LEU A 64 28.77 9.44 3.16
N LYS A 65 28.33 9.75 4.36
CA LYS A 65 28.95 9.34 5.64
C LYS A 65 27.88 8.92 6.65
N ALA A 66 28.32 8.32 7.73
CA ALA A 66 27.43 7.96 8.83
C ALA A 66 26.56 9.15 9.29
N GLY A 67 25.29 8.90 9.48
CA GLY A 67 24.26 9.87 9.84
C GLY A 67 23.59 10.58 8.66
N ASP A 68 24.10 10.46 7.44
CA ASP A 68 23.44 11.03 6.26
C ASP A 68 22.15 10.29 5.96
N LYS A 69 21.12 11.05 5.55
CA LYS A 69 19.79 10.56 5.22
C LYS A 69 19.49 10.83 3.75
N VAL A 70 19.19 9.78 2.99
CA VAL A 70 18.88 9.92 1.57
C VAL A 70 17.68 9.05 1.18
N TYR A 71 16.99 9.44 0.11
CA TYR A 71 15.96 8.64 -0.52
C TYR A 71 16.14 8.57 -2.04
N ALA A 72 15.64 7.51 -2.64
CA ALA A 72 15.51 7.36 -4.08
C ALA A 72 14.07 6.97 -4.45
N VAL A 73 13.61 7.43 -5.61
CA VAL A 73 12.25 7.17 -6.11
C VAL A 73 12.31 6.49 -7.47
N CYS A 74 11.45 5.49 -7.69
CA CYS A 74 11.29 4.85 -8.98
C CYS A 74 9.93 5.21 -9.59
N MET A 75 9.95 5.91 -10.73
CA MET A 75 8.75 6.24 -11.53
C MET A 75 7.59 6.85 -10.71
N ASN A 76 7.88 7.54 -9.63
CA ASN A 76 6.93 8.11 -8.66
C ASN A 76 5.97 7.09 -7.99
N LYS A 77 6.31 5.80 -7.96
CA LYS A 77 5.46 4.72 -7.43
C LYS A 77 6.15 3.84 -6.38
N MET A 78 7.43 4.06 -6.14
CA MET A 78 8.23 3.27 -5.22
C MET A 78 9.30 4.16 -4.61
N ILE A 79 9.61 3.99 -3.33
CA ILE A 79 10.63 4.76 -2.61
C ILE A 79 11.50 3.84 -1.77
N ALA A 80 12.82 4.10 -1.78
CA ALA A 80 13.78 3.53 -0.85
C ALA A 80 14.43 4.66 -0.05
N MET A 81 14.41 4.58 1.28
CA MET A 81 15.00 5.55 2.19
C MET A 81 16.13 4.90 2.96
N PHE A 82 17.24 5.63 3.12
CA PHE A 82 18.43 5.14 3.81
C PHE A 82 18.88 6.15 4.87
N HIS A 83 19.18 5.65 6.06
CA HIS A 83 19.89 6.37 7.10
C HIS A 83 21.24 5.67 7.31
N MET A 84 22.32 6.32 6.91
CA MET A 84 23.67 5.73 6.86
C MET A 84 24.18 5.37 8.27
N GLY A 85 24.56 4.13 8.43
CA GLY A 85 25.14 3.61 9.66
C GLY A 85 26.63 3.94 9.81
N THR A 86 27.23 3.52 10.93
CA THR A 86 28.67 3.71 11.20
C THR A 86 29.54 2.55 10.71
N LYS A 87 28.94 1.38 10.43
CA LYS A 87 29.61 0.21 9.86
C LYS A 87 29.63 0.25 8.34
N PRO A 88 30.61 -0.43 7.71
CA PRO A 88 30.61 -0.60 6.26
C PRO A 88 29.32 -1.27 5.76
N LEU A 89 28.80 -0.82 4.62
CA LEU A 89 27.61 -1.39 4.00
C LEU A 89 27.78 -2.90 3.68
N SER A 90 28.99 -3.36 3.40
CA SER A 90 29.29 -4.78 3.18
C SER A 90 28.98 -5.70 4.38
N GLU A 91 28.78 -5.15 5.60
CA GLU A 91 28.33 -5.90 6.78
C GLU A 91 26.78 -6.08 6.81
N GLY A 92 26.06 -5.52 5.84
CA GLY A 92 24.61 -5.62 5.71
C GLY A 92 23.85 -4.42 6.28
N MET A 93 22.55 -4.43 6.05
CA MET A 93 21.61 -3.38 6.47
C MET A 93 20.48 -3.96 7.33
N ARG A 94 19.69 -3.06 7.92
CA ARG A 94 18.42 -3.37 8.57
C ARG A 94 17.30 -2.79 7.71
N ILE A 95 16.45 -3.66 7.16
CA ILE A 95 15.50 -3.31 6.12
C ILE A 95 14.08 -3.53 6.63
N LEU A 96 13.25 -2.51 6.53
CA LEU A 96 11.80 -2.60 6.64
C LEU A 96 11.23 -2.47 5.22
N GLY A 97 10.48 -3.46 4.76
CA GLY A 97 9.87 -3.44 3.43
C GLY A 97 8.38 -3.66 3.50
N ALA A 98 7.60 -2.90 2.73
CA ALA A 98 6.15 -3.00 2.65
C ALA A 98 5.68 -2.56 1.26
N HIS A 99 4.42 -2.89 0.87
CA HIS A 99 3.86 -2.37 -0.36
C HIS A 99 2.91 -1.19 -0.11
N ILE A 100 2.66 -0.41 -1.16
CA ILE A 100 1.81 0.79 -1.10
C ILE A 100 0.71 0.82 -2.17
N ASP A 101 0.67 -0.16 -3.06
CA ASP A 101 -0.48 -0.43 -3.92
C ASP A 101 -1.58 -1.15 -3.13
N SER A 102 -2.81 -1.10 -3.63
CA SER A 102 -3.97 -1.75 -3.01
C SER A 102 -4.98 -2.13 -4.10
N PRO A 103 -5.85 -3.12 -3.87
CA PRO A 103 -6.90 -3.49 -4.81
C PRO A 103 -7.82 -2.32 -5.15
N ARG A 104 -8.13 -2.16 -6.45
CA ARG A 104 -8.89 -1.02 -6.98
C ARG A 104 -9.47 -1.32 -8.36
N LEU A 105 -10.05 -0.30 -9.00
CA LEU A 105 -10.41 -0.35 -10.42
C LEU A 105 -9.53 0.65 -11.19
N ASP A 106 -8.85 0.18 -12.25
CA ASP A 106 -8.09 1.04 -13.15
C ASP A 106 -8.91 1.37 -14.38
N LEU A 107 -8.84 2.60 -14.90
CA LEU A 107 -9.48 2.91 -16.18
C LEU A 107 -8.77 2.19 -17.33
N LYS A 108 -9.57 1.67 -18.28
CA LYS A 108 -9.04 1.16 -19.55
C LYS A 108 -8.49 2.31 -20.41
N GLN A 109 -7.80 1.98 -21.50
CA GLN A 109 -7.14 2.99 -22.34
C GLN A 109 -8.13 3.84 -23.17
N ASN A 110 -9.32 3.31 -23.49
CA ASN A 110 -10.41 4.03 -24.15
C ASN A 110 -11.64 3.93 -23.27
N PRO A 111 -11.69 4.64 -22.13
CA PRO A 111 -12.67 4.31 -21.08
C PRO A 111 -14.01 5.01 -21.26
N LEU A 112 -14.05 6.21 -21.88
CA LEU A 112 -15.23 7.06 -21.87
C LEU A 112 -16.17 6.70 -23.01
N TYR A 113 -17.40 6.30 -22.66
CA TYR A 113 -18.49 6.04 -23.61
C TYR A 113 -19.83 6.54 -23.06
N GLU A 114 -20.80 6.65 -23.96
CA GLU A 114 -22.19 6.99 -23.63
C GLU A 114 -23.13 5.89 -24.10
N ASP A 115 -24.06 5.50 -23.26
CA ASP A 115 -25.19 4.67 -23.63
C ASP A 115 -26.46 5.21 -22.95
N THR A 116 -27.54 5.34 -23.74
CA THR A 116 -28.87 5.82 -23.28
C THR A 116 -28.82 7.10 -22.45
N GLU A 117 -28.02 8.11 -22.90
CA GLU A 117 -27.82 9.40 -22.23
C GLU A 117 -27.20 9.28 -20.83
N MET A 118 -26.37 8.26 -20.61
CA MET A 118 -25.50 8.11 -19.45
C MET A 118 -24.06 7.92 -19.90
N ALA A 119 -23.14 8.66 -19.30
CA ALA A 119 -21.70 8.54 -19.56
C ALA A 119 -21.03 7.65 -18.54
N PHE A 120 -20.23 6.72 -19.01
CA PHE A 120 -19.50 5.75 -18.21
C PHE A 120 -18.00 5.80 -18.48
N LEU A 121 -17.22 5.35 -17.50
CA LEU A 121 -15.80 5.02 -17.64
C LEU A 121 -15.63 3.50 -17.50
N ASP A 122 -15.15 2.86 -18.56
CA ASP A 122 -14.83 1.43 -18.62
C ASP A 122 -13.59 1.13 -17.76
N THR A 123 -13.67 0.08 -16.94
CA THR A 123 -12.62 -0.24 -15.95
C THR A 123 -12.10 -1.68 -16.07
N HIS A 124 -10.95 -1.89 -15.47
CA HIS A 124 -10.39 -3.21 -15.18
C HIS A 124 -10.00 -3.28 -13.69
N TYR A 125 -10.47 -4.29 -12.96
CA TYR A 125 -10.07 -4.44 -11.56
C TYR A 125 -8.59 -4.84 -11.43
N TYR A 126 -7.96 -4.31 -10.38
CA TYR A 126 -6.56 -4.54 -10.01
C TYR A 126 -6.52 -5.30 -8.68
N GLY A 127 -5.70 -6.38 -8.62
CA GLY A 127 -5.60 -7.23 -7.43
C GLY A 127 -6.80 -8.15 -7.20
N GLY A 128 -6.86 -8.75 -6.05
CA GLY A 128 -7.86 -9.73 -5.66
C GLY A 128 -9.11 -9.10 -5.05
N VAL A 129 -10.16 -8.81 -5.83
CA VAL A 129 -11.39 -8.17 -5.34
C VAL A 129 -12.59 -9.10 -5.31
N LYS A 130 -13.45 -8.91 -4.32
CA LYS A 130 -14.84 -9.40 -4.35
C LYS A 130 -15.69 -8.33 -5.05
N LYS A 131 -15.93 -8.48 -6.35
CA LYS A 131 -16.54 -7.44 -7.20
C LYS A 131 -17.86 -6.88 -6.65
N TYR A 132 -18.68 -7.71 -5.99
CA TYR A 132 -19.93 -7.28 -5.37
C TYR A 132 -19.78 -6.29 -4.20
N GLN A 133 -18.57 -6.08 -3.70
CA GLN A 133 -18.31 -5.07 -2.66
C GLN A 133 -18.04 -3.68 -3.26
N TRP A 134 -17.82 -3.59 -4.57
CA TRP A 134 -17.44 -2.36 -5.27
C TRP A 134 -18.61 -1.64 -5.96
N VAL A 135 -19.80 -2.23 -5.92
CA VAL A 135 -21.03 -1.62 -6.46
C VAL A 135 -21.76 -0.81 -5.39
N THR A 136 -22.50 0.22 -5.81
CA THR A 136 -23.37 1.06 -4.95
C THR A 136 -22.69 1.83 -3.82
N ILE A 137 -21.39 2.02 -3.88
CA ILE A 137 -20.63 2.82 -2.94
C ILE A 137 -20.09 4.09 -3.60
N PRO A 138 -19.89 5.19 -2.83
CA PRO A 138 -19.22 6.38 -3.35
C PRO A 138 -17.77 6.06 -3.72
N LEU A 139 -17.38 6.43 -4.93
CA LEU A 139 -16.03 6.26 -5.45
C LEU A 139 -15.46 7.61 -5.88
N ALA A 140 -14.12 7.71 -5.85
CA ALA A 140 -13.32 8.84 -6.27
C ALA A 140 -12.42 8.45 -7.44
N ILE A 141 -11.97 9.42 -8.21
CA ILE A 141 -11.02 9.25 -9.32
C ILE A 141 -9.70 9.91 -8.94
N HIS A 142 -8.64 9.13 -8.89
CA HIS A 142 -7.28 9.59 -8.58
C HIS A 142 -6.30 9.21 -9.67
N GLY A 143 -5.21 9.95 -9.77
CA GLY A 143 -4.09 9.57 -10.61
C GLY A 143 -3.49 10.72 -11.40
N VAL A 144 -2.93 10.42 -12.56
CA VAL A 144 -2.25 11.39 -13.41
C VAL A 144 -2.60 11.19 -14.88
N VAL A 145 -2.51 12.29 -15.61
CA VAL A 145 -2.60 12.32 -17.08
C VAL A 145 -1.30 12.92 -17.62
N ALA A 146 -0.54 12.16 -18.39
CA ALA A 146 0.66 12.64 -19.07
C ALA A 146 0.30 13.07 -20.49
N LYS A 147 0.41 14.36 -20.77
CA LYS A 147 0.06 14.93 -22.08
C LYS A 147 1.20 14.77 -23.09
N LYS A 148 0.87 14.87 -24.38
CA LYS A 148 1.83 14.76 -25.49
C LYS A 148 2.96 15.83 -25.46
N ASP A 149 2.73 16.97 -24.81
CA ASP A 149 3.74 18.01 -24.62
C ASP A 149 4.69 17.75 -23.43
N GLY A 150 4.51 16.64 -22.72
CA GLY A 150 5.29 16.26 -21.54
C GLY A 150 4.74 16.79 -20.21
N THR A 151 3.66 17.58 -20.23
CA THR A 151 2.99 18.03 -19.01
C THR A 151 2.29 16.85 -18.32
N VAL A 152 2.48 16.72 -17.01
CA VAL A 152 1.77 15.74 -16.18
C VAL A 152 0.79 16.48 -15.27
N VAL A 153 -0.48 16.10 -15.35
CA VAL A 153 -1.57 16.71 -14.58
C VAL A 153 -2.07 15.73 -13.55
N ASP A 154 -2.08 16.13 -12.28
CA ASP A 154 -2.72 15.36 -11.21
C ASP A 154 -4.24 15.48 -11.31
N VAL A 155 -4.94 14.36 -11.23
CA VAL A 155 -6.40 14.27 -11.20
C VAL A 155 -6.82 13.72 -9.84
N CYS A 156 -7.72 14.47 -9.17
CA CYS A 156 -8.33 14.07 -7.92
C CYS A 156 -9.77 14.60 -7.90
N ILE A 157 -10.74 13.69 -7.91
CA ILE A 157 -12.18 14.00 -7.92
C ILE A 157 -12.85 13.09 -6.88
N GLY A 158 -13.63 13.67 -5.95
CA GLY A 158 -14.41 12.93 -4.97
C GLY A 158 -13.87 12.98 -3.53
N GLU A 159 -12.81 13.73 -3.27
CA GLU A 159 -12.19 13.82 -1.94
C GLU A 159 -12.62 15.01 -1.09
N LYS A 160 -12.99 16.12 -1.74
CA LYS A 160 -13.46 17.30 -1.02
C LYS A 160 -14.96 17.19 -0.76
N GLU A 161 -15.43 17.86 0.28
CA GLU A 161 -16.84 17.83 0.68
C GLU A 161 -17.78 18.32 -0.43
N ASP A 162 -17.31 19.23 -1.30
CA ASP A 162 -18.03 19.79 -2.45
C ASP A 162 -17.71 19.10 -3.79
N ASP A 163 -16.80 18.12 -3.81
CA ASP A 163 -16.53 17.33 -5.02
C ASP A 163 -17.67 16.34 -5.30
N PRO A 164 -18.01 16.10 -6.57
CA PRO A 164 -18.91 15.01 -6.92
C PRO A 164 -18.23 13.66 -6.71
N VAL A 165 -19.01 12.66 -6.31
CA VAL A 165 -18.58 11.25 -6.30
C VAL A 165 -19.11 10.53 -7.53
N VAL A 166 -18.46 9.42 -7.88
CA VAL A 166 -18.88 8.49 -8.95
C VAL A 166 -19.24 7.14 -8.33
N PHE A 167 -19.84 6.23 -9.08
CA PHE A 167 -20.20 4.91 -8.55
C PHE A 167 -20.39 3.88 -9.64
N VAL A 168 -20.33 2.60 -9.28
CA VAL A 168 -20.77 1.48 -10.10
C VAL A 168 -22.20 1.12 -9.71
N SER A 169 -23.12 1.05 -10.67
CA SER A 169 -24.52 0.68 -10.41
C SER A 169 -24.67 -0.82 -10.16
N ASP A 170 -25.74 -1.19 -9.48
CA ASP A 170 -26.19 -2.58 -9.35
C ASP A 170 -27.67 -2.68 -9.62
N LEU A 171 -28.12 -3.88 -9.96
CA LEU A 171 -29.51 -4.13 -10.30
C LEU A 171 -30.39 -4.10 -9.04
N LEU A 172 -31.53 -3.42 -9.11
CA LEU A 172 -32.48 -3.41 -7.98
C LEU A 172 -33.01 -4.82 -7.70
N ILE A 173 -33.28 -5.12 -6.45
CA ILE A 173 -33.68 -6.46 -5.97
C ILE A 173 -34.89 -7.05 -6.72
N HIS A 174 -35.84 -6.22 -7.13
CA HIS A 174 -37.08 -6.69 -7.84
C HIS A 174 -36.83 -7.17 -9.26
N LEU A 175 -35.69 -6.81 -9.87
CA LEU A 175 -35.27 -7.29 -11.19
C LEU A 175 -34.10 -8.27 -11.11
N ALA A 176 -33.53 -8.50 -9.93
CA ALA A 176 -32.29 -9.26 -9.70
C ALA A 176 -32.51 -10.78 -9.63
N GLY A 177 -33.66 -11.34 -10.00
CA GLY A 177 -33.95 -12.77 -9.84
C GLY A 177 -32.86 -13.68 -10.41
N GLU A 178 -32.48 -13.47 -11.68
CA GLU A 178 -31.43 -14.26 -12.32
C GLU A 178 -30.03 -13.95 -11.76
N GLN A 179 -29.77 -12.69 -11.39
CA GLN A 179 -28.51 -12.29 -10.81
C GLN A 179 -28.28 -12.99 -9.45
N MET A 180 -29.30 -13.10 -8.61
CA MET A 180 -29.23 -13.71 -7.28
C MET A 180 -28.97 -15.22 -7.32
N GLU A 181 -29.27 -15.90 -8.44
CA GLU A 181 -28.97 -17.32 -8.64
C GLU A 181 -27.51 -17.57 -9.09
N LYS A 182 -26.77 -16.51 -9.45
CA LYS A 182 -25.36 -16.63 -9.85
C LYS A 182 -24.46 -16.90 -8.63
N LYS A 183 -23.33 -17.59 -8.85
CA LYS A 183 -22.29 -17.74 -7.82
C LYS A 183 -21.69 -16.35 -7.50
N ALA A 184 -21.37 -16.09 -6.24
CA ALA A 184 -20.85 -14.80 -5.78
C ALA A 184 -19.66 -14.27 -6.60
N ARG A 185 -18.80 -15.12 -7.13
CA ARG A 185 -17.64 -14.71 -7.97
C ARG A 185 -18.04 -14.10 -9.33
N VAL A 186 -19.26 -14.33 -9.78
CA VAL A 186 -19.80 -13.89 -11.08
C VAL A 186 -21.13 -13.15 -10.94
N VAL A 187 -21.58 -12.86 -9.72
CA VAL A 187 -22.81 -12.10 -9.46
C VAL A 187 -22.69 -10.68 -10.03
N ILE A 188 -21.51 -10.11 -9.95
CA ILE A 188 -21.08 -8.92 -10.69
C ILE A 188 -20.03 -9.38 -11.70
N GLU A 189 -20.23 -9.11 -12.96
CA GLU A 189 -19.28 -9.42 -14.03
C GLU A 189 -18.17 -8.37 -14.07
N GLY A 190 -16.96 -8.74 -14.50
CA GLY A 190 -15.85 -7.80 -14.56
C GLY A 190 -16.11 -6.61 -15.49
N GLU A 191 -16.71 -6.90 -16.64
CA GLU A 191 -17.10 -5.89 -17.64
C GLU A 191 -18.33 -5.05 -17.21
N ALA A 192 -18.94 -5.33 -16.07
CA ALA A 192 -20.03 -4.54 -15.50
C ALA A 192 -19.55 -3.64 -14.34
N LEU A 193 -18.24 -3.51 -14.13
CA LEU A 193 -17.65 -2.59 -13.14
C LEU A 193 -17.43 -1.19 -13.72
N ASP A 194 -18.21 -0.79 -14.71
CA ASP A 194 -18.12 0.53 -15.32
C ASP A 194 -18.68 1.60 -14.41
N VAL A 195 -17.94 2.69 -14.32
CA VAL A 195 -18.23 3.80 -13.41
C VAL A 195 -19.13 4.82 -14.10
N LEU A 196 -20.32 5.05 -13.57
CA LEU A 196 -21.22 6.11 -14.03
C LEU A 196 -20.69 7.47 -13.58
N VAL A 197 -20.44 8.37 -14.56
CA VAL A 197 -19.84 9.68 -14.34
C VAL A 197 -20.73 10.86 -14.72
N GLY A 198 -21.85 10.62 -15.42
CA GLY A 198 -22.78 11.70 -15.74
C GLY A 198 -24.01 11.27 -16.52
N SER A 199 -25.03 12.15 -16.50
CA SER A 199 -26.29 11.96 -17.21
C SER A 199 -26.88 13.29 -17.74
N ARG A 200 -26.08 14.37 -17.71
CA ARG A 200 -26.52 15.70 -18.16
C ARG A 200 -25.94 16.01 -19.54
N PRO A 201 -26.78 16.14 -20.58
CA PRO A 201 -26.30 16.50 -21.90
C PRO A 201 -25.66 17.89 -21.91
N ALA A 202 -24.61 18.07 -22.69
CA ALA A 202 -24.08 19.39 -22.99
C ALA A 202 -25.14 20.22 -23.73
N VAL A 203 -25.15 21.54 -23.50
CA VAL A 203 -26.01 22.45 -24.26
C VAL A 203 -25.42 22.57 -25.66
N PRO A 204 -26.17 22.29 -26.75
CA PRO A 204 -25.65 22.43 -28.11
C PRO A 204 -25.22 23.87 -28.39
N GLU A 205 -24.05 24.02 -29.01
CA GLU A 205 -23.67 25.30 -29.64
C GLU A 205 -24.53 25.51 -30.92
N GLU A 206 -24.90 26.76 -31.24
CA GLU A 206 -25.82 27.07 -32.36
C GLU A 206 -25.37 26.55 -33.74
N ASP A 207 -24.07 26.23 -33.93
CA ASP A 207 -23.46 25.63 -35.12
C ASP A 207 -22.75 24.27 -34.82
N GLY A 208 -23.23 23.49 -33.86
CA GLY A 208 -22.58 22.28 -33.33
C GLY A 208 -22.49 21.10 -34.31
N ASP A 209 -21.42 20.30 -34.12
CA ASP A 209 -21.16 19.07 -34.86
C ASP A 209 -22.24 18.01 -34.54
N LYS A 210 -22.90 17.47 -35.55
CA LYS A 210 -23.99 16.47 -35.42
C LYS A 210 -23.54 15.16 -34.74
N GLU A 211 -22.25 14.82 -34.72
CA GLU A 211 -21.72 13.69 -33.95
C GLU A 211 -21.71 13.98 -32.44
N LYS A 212 -21.42 15.22 -32.06
CA LYS A 212 -21.50 15.65 -30.66
C LYS A 212 -22.94 15.72 -30.13
N GLU A 213 -23.95 15.87 -31.02
CA GLU A 213 -25.35 15.79 -30.62
C GLU A 213 -25.79 14.34 -30.25
N LYS A 214 -25.10 13.31 -30.78
CA LYS A 214 -25.41 11.92 -30.49
C LYS A 214 -24.86 11.40 -29.18
N GLU A 215 -23.75 11.98 -28.71
CA GLU A 215 -23.08 11.66 -27.45
C GLU A 215 -22.96 12.92 -26.58
N ALA A 216 -24.09 13.59 -26.35
CA ALA A 216 -24.14 14.91 -25.71
C ALA A 216 -23.72 14.86 -24.23
N VAL A 217 -23.95 13.77 -23.52
CA VAL A 217 -23.53 13.58 -22.14
C VAL A 217 -22.00 13.38 -22.08
N LYS A 218 -21.47 12.51 -22.94
CA LYS A 218 -20.02 12.32 -23.11
C LYS A 218 -19.30 13.63 -23.42
N ALA A 219 -19.85 14.42 -24.35
CA ALA A 219 -19.32 15.74 -24.71
C ALA A 219 -19.32 16.70 -23.48
N GLY A 220 -20.35 16.64 -22.65
CA GLY A 220 -20.44 17.37 -21.39
C GLY A 220 -19.34 16.99 -20.40
N ILE A 221 -19.10 15.69 -20.23
CA ILE A 221 -18.00 15.20 -19.35
C ILE A 221 -16.64 15.63 -19.89
N LEU A 222 -16.39 15.51 -21.21
CA LEU A 222 -15.14 15.97 -21.81
C LEU A 222 -14.93 17.48 -21.62
N SER A 223 -16.00 18.29 -21.71
CA SER A 223 -15.92 19.72 -21.44
C SER A 223 -15.50 20.02 -20.00
N ILE A 224 -16.04 19.29 -19.01
CA ILE A 224 -15.66 19.42 -17.60
C ILE A 224 -14.19 19.03 -17.39
N LEU A 225 -13.75 17.90 -17.95
CA LEU A 225 -12.36 17.45 -17.86
C LEU A 225 -11.38 18.42 -18.53
N LYS A 226 -11.79 19.00 -19.65
CA LYS A 226 -11.02 20.04 -20.36
C LYS A 226 -10.91 21.31 -19.54
N GLU A 227 -12.01 21.79 -18.97
CA GLU A 227 -12.03 23.01 -18.15
C GLU A 227 -11.18 22.84 -16.88
N LYS A 228 -11.35 21.71 -16.16
CA LYS A 228 -10.72 21.50 -14.85
C LYS A 228 -9.25 21.05 -14.96
N TYR A 229 -8.92 20.19 -15.94
CA TYR A 229 -7.61 19.54 -16.07
C TYR A 229 -6.93 19.78 -17.41
N GLY A 230 -7.58 20.48 -18.35
CA GLY A 230 -7.10 20.66 -19.70
C GLY A 230 -7.00 19.35 -20.49
N MET A 231 -7.75 18.32 -20.11
CA MET A 231 -7.75 17.00 -20.77
C MET A 231 -8.59 17.01 -22.05
N GLU A 232 -8.09 16.34 -23.05
CA GLU A 232 -8.83 15.92 -24.25
C GLU A 232 -9.06 14.40 -24.18
N GLU A 233 -9.97 13.87 -25.02
CA GLU A 233 -10.28 12.43 -25.02
C GLU A 233 -9.04 11.54 -25.29
N ASP A 234 -8.19 11.96 -26.22
CA ASP A 234 -6.93 11.26 -26.55
C ASP A 234 -5.95 11.17 -25.36
N ASP A 235 -6.06 12.03 -24.35
CA ASP A 235 -5.17 12.04 -23.20
C ASP A 235 -5.41 10.83 -22.27
N PHE A 236 -6.57 10.16 -22.37
CA PHE A 236 -6.80 8.90 -21.66
C PHE A 236 -5.81 7.79 -22.07
N LEU A 237 -5.27 7.82 -23.31
CA LEU A 237 -4.27 6.84 -23.77
C LEU A 237 -2.98 6.84 -22.95
N SER A 238 -2.66 7.96 -22.30
CA SER A 238 -1.48 8.13 -21.44
C SER A 238 -1.88 8.59 -20.02
N ALA A 239 -3.05 8.19 -19.57
CA ALA A 239 -3.51 8.37 -18.21
C ALA A 239 -3.24 7.14 -17.36
N GLU A 240 -2.95 7.35 -16.08
CA GLU A 240 -3.01 6.35 -15.02
C GLU A 240 -4.05 6.86 -14.03
N LEU A 241 -5.31 6.45 -14.22
CA LEU A 241 -6.45 6.87 -13.40
C LEU A 241 -7.05 5.67 -12.70
N GLU A 242 -7.17 5.80 -11.40
CA GLU A 242 -7.60 4.76 -10.47
C GLU A 242 -8.91 5.19 -9.82
N ILE A 243 -9.84 4.25 -9.71
CA ILE A 243 -11.12 4.42 -9.03
C ILE A 243 -10.99 3.77 -7.65
N VAL A 244 -11.14 4.57 -6.62
CA VAL A 244 -10.95 4.19 -5.22
C VAL A 244 -12.14 4.65 -4.37
N PRO A 245 -12.36 4.09 -3.15
CA PRO A 245 -13.40 4.58 -2.25
C PRO A 245 -13.22 6.05 -1.90
N ALA A 246 -14.30 6.83 -1.97
CA ALA A 246 -14.31 8.26 -1.68
C ALA A 246 -14.29 8.61 -0.18
N ASP A 247 -14.44 7.62 0.70
CA ASP A 247 -14.45 7.84 2.14
C ASP A 247 -13.06 8.11 2.73
N LYS A 248 -13.04 8.86 3.84
CA LYS A 248 -11.83 9.13 4.63
C LYS A 248 -11.63 8.07 5.71
N ALA A 249 -10.38 7.95 6.16
CA ALA A 249 -10.02 7.12 7.30
C ALA A 249 -10.71 7.62 8.60
N ARG A 250 -11.35 6.71 9.33
CA ARG A 250 -12.12 7.04 10.53
C ARG A 250 -11.80 6.12 11.70
N ASP A 251 -11.96 6.66 12.93
CA ASP A 251 -12.04 5.81 14.10
C ASP A 251 -13.26 4.88 13.98
N CYS A 252 -13.06 3.61 14.29
CA CYS A 252 -14.09 2.57 14.20
C CYS A 252 -14.31 1.90 15.57
N GLY A 253 -15.56 1.44 15.78
CA GLY A 253 -16.01 0.93 17.06
C GLY A 253 -16.51 2.06 17.99
N LEU A 254 -17.45 1.74 18.89
CA LEU A 254 -18.00 2.72 19.84
C LEU A 254 -16.94 3.24 20.82
N ASP A 255 -15.92 2.43 21.09
CA ASP A 255 -14.76 2.73 21.92
C ASP A 255 -13.61 3.39 21.17
N ARG A 256 -13.76 3.59 19.85
CA ARG A 256 -12.75 4.18 18.95
C ARG A 256 -11.40 3.46 18.95
N SER A 257 -11.38 2.17 19.25
CA SER A 257 -10.15 1.36 19.36
C SER A 257 -9.57 0.92 18.03
N MET A 258 -10.29 1.12 16.94
CA MET A 258 -9.93 0.67 15.59
C MET A 258 -9.92 1.84 14.60
N ILE A 259 -9.31 1.60 13.44
CA ILE A 259 -9.38 2.49 12.27
C ILE A 259 -10.02 1.72 11.12
N MET A 260 -10.99 2.34 10.45
CA MET A 260 -11.59 1.87 9.21
C MET A 260 -11.15 2.79 8.08
N ALA A 261 -10.59 2.22 7.02
CA ALA A 261 -10.12 2.96 5.85
C ALA A 261 -9.91 2.03 4.65
N TYR A 262 -9.81 2.63 3.47
CA TYR A 262 -9.36 1.96 2.24
C TYR A 262 -7.85 1.76 2.27
N GLY A 263 -7.39 0.60 1.79
CA GLY A 263 -5.98 0.33 1.49
C GLY A 263 -5.10 0.23 2.73
N GLN A 264 -5.60 -0.26 3.86
CA GLN A 264 -4.76 -0.58 5.02
C GLN A 264 -3.85 -1.77 4.74
N ASP A 265 -4.22 -2.64 3.82
CA ASP A 265 -3.40 -3.60 3.11
C ASP A 265 -2.66 -2.86 1.96
N ASP A 266 -1.34 -2.60 2.01
CA ASP A 266 -0.45 -2.80 3.18
C ASP A 266 0.06 -1.45 3.73
N ARG A 267 -0.70 -0.35 3.52
CA ARG A 267 -0.31 0.99 3.95
C ARG A 267 -0.16 1.11 5.46
N VAL A 268 -0.76 0.22 6.24
CA VAL A 268 -0.55 0.20 7.69
C VAL A 268 0.86 -0.22 8.06
N CYS A 269 1.41 -1.24 7.40
CA CYS A 269 2.79 -1.67 7.61
C CYS A 269 3.78 -0.72 6.93
N ALA A 270 3.42 -0.19 5.75
CA ALA A 270 4.22 0.82 5.07
C ALA A 270 4.40 2.07 5.95
N TYR A 271 3.32 2.62 6.50
CA TYR A 271 3.37 3.81 7.34
C TYR A 271 4.11 3.58 8.66
N THR A 272 3.88 2.44 9.33
CA THR A 272 4.56 2.15 10.60
C THR A 272 6.05 1.86 10.40
N SER A 273 6.44 1.26 9.29
CA SER A 273 7.85 1.12 8.86
C SER A 273 8.49 2.47 8.56
N PHE A 274 7.77 3.33 7.86
CA PHE A 274 8.20 4.69 7.52
C PHE A 274 8.37 5.56 8.78
N GLU A 275 7.41 5.56 9.71
CA GLU A 275 7.50 6.29 10.99
C GLU A 275 8.70 5.79 11.84
N ALA A 276 8.94 4.47 11.87
CA ALA A 276 10.11 3.92 12.55
C ALA A 276 11.44 4.40 11.92
N GLN A 277 11.50 4.46 10.59
CA GLN A 277 12.66 4.96 9.86
C GLN A 277 12.90 6.46 10.08
N LEU A 278 11.85 7.27 10.28
CA LEU A 278 11.99 8.69 10.58
C LEU A 278 12.54 8.94 12.00
N ASP A 279 12.12 8.11 12.96
CA ASP A 279 12.47 8.25 14.38
C ASP A 279 13.84 7.68 14.73
N ILE A 280 14.49 6.91 13.81
CA ILE A 280 15.76 6.27 14.10
C ILE A 280 16.90 7.29 14.15
N GLU A 281 17.74 7.19 15.18
CA GLU A 281 19.04 7.86 15.24
C GLU A 281 20.09 7.05 14.47
N THR A 282 21.30 7.60 14.29
CA THR A 282 22.39 6.90 13.60
C THR A 282 22.76 5.61 14.35
N GLN A 283 22.65 4.49 13.67
CA GLN A 283 22.90 3.14 14.18
C GLN A 283 24.22 2.57 13.65
N PRO A 284 24.72 1.45 14.19
CA PRO A 284 25.84 0.73 13.59
C PRO A 284 25.58 0.32 12.15
N TYR A 285 24.45 -0.31 11.86
CA TYR A 285 24.05 -0.70 10.50
C TYR A 285 23.25 0.39 9.82
N THR A 286 23.42 0.53 8.51
CA THR A 286 22.54 1.38 7.70
C THR A 286 21.11 0.84 7.77
N CYS A 287 20.17 1.72 8.06
CA CYS A 287 18.74 1.43 8.10
C CYS A 287 18.10 1.77 6.77
N CYS A 288 17.21 0.91 6.27
CA CYS A 288 16.49 1.11 5.03
C CYS A 288 14.99 0.90 5.24
N CYS A 289 14.16 1.83 4.74
CA CYS A 289 12.74 1.65 4.55
C CYS A 289 12.47 1.59 3.03
N LEU A 290 11.89 0.47 2.57
CA LEU A 290 11.62 0.19 1.17
C LEU A 290 10.11 0.04 0.97
N LEU A 291 9.47 0.99 0.28
CA LEU A 291 8.05 0.95 -0.05
C LEU A 291 7.89 0.68 -1.54
N VAL A 292 7.23 -0.43 -1.87
CA VAL A 292 7.15 -0.96 -3.24
C VAL A 292 5.72 -0.94 -3.78
N ASP A 293 5.61 -1.02 -5.10
CA ASP A 293 4.36 -1.10 -5.86
C ASP A 293 4.15 -2.53 -6.38
N LYS A 294 2.96 -2.84 -6.86
CA LYS A 294 2.60 -4.06 -7.59
C LYS A 294 2.61 -5.37 -6.80
N GLU A 295 2.61 -5.32 -5.48
CA GLU A 295 2.52 -6.56 -4.69
C GLU A 295 1.24 -7.31 -5.03
N GLU A 296 0.12 -6.63 -5.07
CA GLU A 296 -1.23 -7.14 -5.31
C GLU A 296 -1.42 -7.86 -6.67
N ILE A 297 -0.49 -7.66 -7.57
CA ILE A 297 -0.48 -8.31 -8.90
C ILE A 297 0.80 -9.14 -9.14
N GLY A 298 1.52 -9.50 -8.07
CA GLY A 298 2.66 -10.42 -8.10
C GLY A 298 4.04 -9.77 -8.18
N SER A 299 4.17 -8.49 -7.84
CA SER A 299 5.46 -7.75 -7.76
C SER A 299 6.27 -7.68 -9.07
N VAL A 300 5.66 -7.94 -10.22
CA VAL A 300 6.31 -7.93 -11.53
C VAL A 300 6.20 -6.55 -12.17
N GLY A 301 7.28 -6.08 -12.77
CA GLY A 301 7.35 -4.81 -13.48
C GLY A 301 8.37 -3.85 -12.87
N ALA A 302 8.55 -2.68 -13.49
CA ALA A 302 9.64 -1.76 -13.18
C ALA A 302 9.55 -1.16 -11.76
N THR A 303 8.37 -1.10 -11.18
CA THR A 303 8.10 -0.54 -9.83
C THR A 303 7.77 -1.60 -8.79
N GLY A 304 7.70 -2.89 -9.17
CA GLY A 304 7.51 -4.01 -8.23
C GLY A 304 8.82 -4.45 -7.58
N MET A 305 8.71 -5.23 -6.49
CA MET A 305 9.88 -5.73 -5.75
C MET A 305 10.82 -6.61 -6.60
N GLN A 306 10.32 -7.24 -7.67
CA GLN A 306 11.14 -8.01 -8.62
C GLN A 306 12.00 -7.14 -9.55
N SER A 307 11.80 -5.81 -9.54
CA SER A 307 12.64 -4.89 -10.33
C SER A 307 14.07 -4.81 -9.79
N ARG A 308 14.97 -4.24 -10.59
CA ARG A 308 16.34 -3.97 -10.17
C ARG A 308 16.50 -2.66 -9.40
N PHE A 309 15.42 -1.96 -9.11
CA PHE A 309 15.49 -0.64 -8.46
C PHE A 309 16.25 -0.68 -7.14
N PHE A 310 15.91 -1.60 -6.23
CA PHE A 310 16.57 -1.71 -4.94
C PHE A 310 18.06 -2.01 -5.07
N GLU A 311 18.44 -2.99 -5.89
CA GLU A 311 19.84 -3.39 -6.12
C GLU A 311 20.65 -2.24 -6.77
N ASN A 312 20.08 -1.57 -7.77
CA ASN A 312 20.72 -0.44 -8.45
C ASN A 312 20.89 0.76 -7.50
N THR A 313 19.85 1.08 -6.70
CA THR A 313 19.90 2.17 -5.72
C THR A 313 20.96 1.90 -4.65
N LEU A 314 21.06 0.66 -4.16
CA LEU A 314 22.09 0.26 -3.21
C LEU A 314 23.50 0.37 -3.81
N ALA A 315 23.69 0.00 -5.07
CA ALA A 315 24.97 0.16 -5.76
C ALA A 315 25.40 1.63 -5.83
N GLU A 316 24.49 2.54 -6.16
CA GLU A 316 24.74 4.00 -6.17
C GLU A 316 25.02 4.53 -4.76
N LEU A 317 24.26 4.09 -3.76
CA LEU A 317 24.48 4.45 -2.36
C LEU A 317 25.90 4.07 -1.90
N MET A 318 26.33 2.83 -2.21
CA MET A 318 27.67 2.32 -1.93
C MET A 318 28.74 3.10 -2.69
N ASN A 319 28.48 3.49 -3.93
CA ASN A 319 29.39 4.33 -4.72
C ASN A 319 29.58 5.73 -4.08
N CYS A 320 28.50 6.35 -3.63
CA CYS A 320 28.56 7.61 -2.91
C CYS A 320 29.29 7.46 -1.55
N ALA A 321 29.17 6.32 -0.86
CA ALA A 321 29.91 6.01 0.35
C ALA A 321 31.41 5.67 0.09
N GLY A 322 31.81 5.44 -1.18
CA GLY A 322 33.16 5.01 -1.51
C GLY A 322 33.43 3.53 -1.24
N GLU A 323 32.40 2.71 -1.11
CA GLU A 323 32.46 1.29 -0.73
C GLU A 323 32.05 0.33 -1.85
N TYR A 324 31.71 0.85 -3.04
CA TYR A 324 31.18 0.02 -4.11
C TYR A 324 32.25 -0.91 -4.72
N SER A 325 31.91 -2.17 -4.76
CA SER A 325 32.42 -3.17 -5.70
C SER A 325 31.33 -4.22 -5.88
N GLU A 326 31.36 -4.98 -6.97
CA GLU A 326 30.38 -6.06 -7.20
C GLU A 326 30.34 -7.05 -6.03
N LEU A 327 31.49 -7.39 -5.45
CA LEU A 327 31.56 -8.29 -4.31
C LEU A 327 31.02 -7.66 -3.02
N SER A 328 31.29 -6.35 -2.78
CA SER A 328 30.77 -5.63 -1.62
C SER A 328 29.26 -5.51 -1.67
N LEU A 329 28.68 -5.24 -2.84
CA LEU A 329 27.22 -5.21 -3.04
C LEU A 329 26.58 -6.57 -2.69
N ARG A 330 27.14 -7.67 -3.20
CA ARG A 330 26.62 -9.01 -2.90
C ARG A 330 26.75 -9.38 -1.42
N ARG A 331 27.85 -8.99 -0.78
CA ARG A 331 28.03 -9.16 0.66
C ARG A 331 27.00 -8.34 1.45
N CYS A 332 26.78 -7.09 1.06
CA CYS A 332 25.77 -6.23 1.69
C CYS A 332 24.39 -6.89 1.65
N LEU A 333 23.96 -7.31 0.47
CA LEU A 333 22.66 -7.96 0.29
C LEU A 333 22.53 -9.23 1.12
N SER A 334 23.52 -10.13 1.07
CA SER A 334 23.46 -11.43 1.77
C SER A 334 23.62 -11.31 3.28
N SER A 335 24.26 -10.24 3.78
CA SER A 335 24.43 -10.00 5.23
C SER A 335 23.32 -9.12 5.82
N SER A 336 22.41 -8.64 5.00
CA SER A 336 21.28 -7.83 5.45
C SER A 336 20.23 -8.68 6.16
N ARG A 337 19.43 -8.01 6.99
CA ARG A 337 18.26 -8.58 7.65
C ARG A 337 17.04 -7.75 7.34
N MET A 338 15.90 -8.39 7.14
CA MET A 338 14.67 -7.73 6.74
C MET A 338 13.47 -8.21 7.55
N LEU A 339 12.64 -7.26 7.96
CA LEU A 339 11.23 -7.49 8.22
C LEU A 339 10.48 -7.13 6.94
N SER A 340 9.93 -8.14 6.29
CA SER A 340 9.03 -7.98 5.14
C SER A 340 7.65 -7.75 5.71
N SER A 341 7.21 -6.51 5.68
CA SER A 341 5.95 -6.16 6.30
C SER A 341 4.81 -6.37 5.31
N ASP A 342 3.78 -7.07 5.79
CA ASP A 342 2.53 -7.30 5.09
C ASP A 342 1.46 -7.70 6.11
N VAL A 343 0.22 -7.31 5.90
CA VAL A 343 -0.87 -7.54 6.83
C VAL A 343 -1.20 -9.03 6.99
N SER A 344 -1.80 -9.38 8.11
CA SER A 344 -2.31 -10.73 8.38
C SER A 344 -3.82 -10.70 8.53
N ALA A 345 -4.51 -11.73 8.01
CA ALA A 345 -5.95 -11.87 8.20
C ALA A 345 -6.30 -12.01 9.69
N ALA A 346 -7.04 -11.06 10.23
CA ALA A 346 -7.53 -11.10 11.59
C ALA A 346 -8.56 -12.23 11.75
N TYR A 347 -8.47 -12.97 12.86
CA TYR A 347 -9.49 -13.96 13.21
C TYR A 347 -10.86 -13.29 13.37
N ASP A 348 -11.79 -13.66 12.49
CA ASP A 348 -13.17 -13.21 12.54
C ASP A 348 -14.06 -14.32 13.09
N PRO A 349 -14.69 -14.14 14.26
CA PRO A 349 -15.57 -15.13 14.84
C PRO A 349 -16.81 -15.44 14.00
N LEU A 350 -17.24 -14.53 13.13
CA LEU A 350 -18.36 -14.75 12.20
C LEU A 350 -17.99 -15.72 11.08
N TYR A 351 -16.68 -15.84 10.78
CA TYR A 351 -16.13 -16.71 9.74
C TYR A 351 -15.12 -17.73 10.33
N ALA A 352 -15.32 -18.14 11.56
CA ALA A 352 -14.39 -19.03 12.31
C ALA A 352 -13.99 -20.31 11.54
N SER A 353 -14.84 -20.79 10.64
CA SER A 353 -14.55 -21.99 9.83
C SER A 353 -13.39 -21.81 8.85
N ALA A 354 -13.05 -20.57 8.48
CA ALA A 354 -11.93 -20.25 7.58
C ALA A 354 -10.56 -20.23 8.28
N PHE A 355 -10.52 -20.25 9.61
CA PHE A 355 -9.31 -20.05 10.41
C PHE A 355 -8.92 -21.29 11.23
N GLU A 356 -7.62 -21.44 11.52
CA GLU A 356 -7.09 -22.30 12.57
C GLU A 356 -6.82 -21.46 13.82
N LYS A 357 -7.62 -21.66 14.86
CA LYS A 357 -7.72 -20.78 16.02
C LYS A 357 -6.45 -20.56 16.82
N LYS A 358 -5.49 -21.50 16.79
CA LYS A 358 -4.24 -21.39 17.55
C LYS A 358 -3.17 -20.58 16.83
N ASN A 359 -3.25 -20.54 15.49
CA ASN A 359 -2.26 -19.92 14.62
C ASN A 359 -2.89 -18.77 13.78
N SER A 360 -3.88 -18.09 14.32
CA SER A 360 -4.48 -16.92 13.70
C SER A 360 -4.04 -15.63 14.40
N ALA A 361 -4.03 -14.51 13.65
CA ALA A 361 -3.81 -13.19 14.18
C ALA A 361 -5.07 -12.66 14.88
N TYR A 362 -4.89 -11.93 15.97
CA TYR A 362 -6.00 -11.36 16.75
C TYR A 362 -5.77 -9.87 17.01
N PHE A 363 -6.83 -9.09 17.00
CA PHE A 363 -6.79 -7.69 17.38
C PHE A 363 -6.33 -7.50 18.84
N GLY A 364 -5.54 -6.45 19.05
CA GLY A 364 -5.02 -6.09 20.36
C GLY A 364 -3.92 -7.01 20.88
N LYS A 365 -3.27 -7.78 20.01
CA LYS A 365 -2.17 -8.67 20.36
C LYS A 365 -0.82 -8.20 19.84
N GLY A 366 -0.81 -7.04 19.20
CA GLY A 366 0.39 -6.40 18.68
C GLY A 366 0.84 -6.95 17.34
N LEU A 367 2.12 -6.73 17.05
CA LEU A 367 2.79 -7.08 15.80
C LEU A 367 2.67 -8.58 15.50
N VAL A 368 2.27 -8.93 14.29
CA VAL A 368 2.12 -10.32 13.84
C VAL A 368 3.39 -10.75 13.12
N PHE A 369 3.88 -11.96 13.39
CA PHE A 369 4.94 -12.61 12.63
C PHE A 369 4.43 -13.88 11.98
N ASN A 370 4.65 -13.99 10.68
CA ASN A 370 4.39 -15.20 9.91
C ASN A 370 5.74 -15.83 9.54
N LYS A 371 6.03 -17.00 10.09
CA LYS A 371 7.25 -17.72 9.72
C LYS A 371 7.27 -18.08 8.24
N TYR A 372 6.08 -18.31 7.66
CA TYR A 372 5.80 -18.55 6.24
C TYR A 372 4.39 -18.10 5.91
N THR A 373 4.13 -17.74 4.65
CA THR A 373 2.84 -17.23 4.18
C THR A 373 2.23 -18.07 3.05
N GLY A 374 3.01 -18.75 2.25
CA GLY A 374 2.59 -19.43 1.02
C GLY A 374 1.43 -20.42 1.16
N SER A 375 0.76 -20.73 0.05
CA SER A 375 -0.36 -21.65 -0.02
C SER A 375 0.08 -23.10 -0.27
N ARG A 376 -0.79 -24.07 0.02
CA ARG A 376 -0.62 -25.49 -0.36
C ARG A 376 0.80 -26.01 -0.17
N GLY A 377 1.21 -26.34 1.04
CA GLY A 377 2.55 -26.80 1.32
C GLY A 377 3.63 -25.74 1.21
N LYS A 378 3.29 -24.49 1.54
CA LYS A 378 4.17 -23.32 1.60
C LYS A 378 4.74 -22.88 0.25
N SER A 379 4.03 -23.12 -0.84
CA SER A 379 4.47 -22.72 -2.17
C SER A 379 4.48 -21.18 -2.30
N GLY A 380 5.55 -20.62 -2.92
CA GLY A 380 5.68 -19.17 -3.14
C GLY A 380 5.90 -18.35 -1.87
N SER A 381 6.52 -18.95 -0.84
CA SER A 381 6.74 -18.34 0.48
C SER A 381 8.21 -18.35 0.86
N ASN A 382 8.63 -17.37 1.65
CA ASN A 382 9.81 -17.48 2.48
C ASN A 382 9.46 -18.35 3.72
N ASP A 383 10.39 -19.20 4.20
CA ASP A 383 10.27 -19.93 5.48
C ASP A 383 11.44 -19.48 6.36
N ALA A 384 11.18 -18.55 7.28
CA ALA A 384 12.22 -17.91 8.07
C ALA A 384 12.99 -18.90 8.94
N ASN A 385 14.33 -18.74 9.01
CA ASN A 385 15.20 -19.59 9.80
C ASN A 385 14.89 -19.50 11.30
N ALA A 386 15.04 -20.63 11.99
CA ALA A 386 14.74 -20.72 13.42
C ALA A 386 15.62 -19.78 14.27
N GLU A 387 16.89 -19.64 13.91
CA GLU A 387 17.85 -18.74 14.58
C GLU A 387 17.42 -17.27 14.44
N TYR A 388 16.98 -16.85 13.26
CA TYR A 388 16.49 -15.52 13.03
C TYR A 388 15.20 -15.24 13.78
N VAL A 389 14.25 -16.17 13.77
CA VAL A 389 13.01 -16.09 14.56
C VAL A 389 13.33 -15.96 16.05
N ALA A 390 14.32 -16.70 16.56
CA ALA A 390 14.73 -16.62 17.97
C ALA A 390 15.33 -15.24 18.30
N ALA A 391 16.17 -14.68 17.41
CA ALA A 391 16.76 -13.35 17.57
C ALA A 391 15.67 -12.27 17.60
N ILE A 392 14.72 -12.30 16.67
CA ILE A 392 13.59 -11.35 16.63
C ILE A 392 12.76 -11.43 17.93
N ARG A 393 12.46 -12.63 18.42
CA ARG A 393 11.72 -12.81 19.66
C ARG A 393 12.45 -12.20 20.86
N ALA A 394 13.76 -12.43 20.97
CA ALA A 394 14.57 -11.89 22.06
C ALA A 394 14.60 -10.34 22.04
N MET A 395 14.73 -9.76 20.84
CA MET A 395 14.67 -8.32 20.63
C MET A 395 13.33 -7.73 21.08
N LEU A 396 12.20 -8.31 20.62
CA LEU A 396 10.86 -7.82 20.97
C LEU A 396 10.57 -7.91 22.47
N GLU A 397 11.01 -8.99 23.12
CA GLU A 397 10.87 -9.15 24.57
C GLU A 397 11.71 -8.11 25.34
N LYS A 398 12.94 -7.82 24.89
CA LYS A 398 13.81 -6.79 25.46
C LYS A 398 13.17 -5.41 25.38
N HIS A 399 12.55 -5.06 24.23
CA HIS A 399 11.90 -3.77 23.99
C HIS A 399 10.44 -3.72 24.46
N GLN A 400 9.96 -4.77 25.12
CA GLN A 400 8.57 -4.86 25.62
C GLN A 400 7.53 -4.58 24.53
N VAL A 401 7.76 -5.11 23.31
CA VAL A 401 6.82 -5.06 22.21
C VAL A 401 5.81 -6.20 22.34
N ALA A 402 4.52 -5.87 22.29
CA ALA A 402 3.50 -6.90 22.19
C ALA A 402 3.51 -7.50 20.77
N TYR A 403 3.61 -8.84 20.68
CA TYR A 403 3.64 -9.53 19.40
C TYR A 403 2.94 -10.89 19.47
N GLN A 404 2.56 -11.39 18.34
CA GLN A 404 1.95 -12.69 18.14
C GLN A 404 2.54 -13.38 16.90
N THR A 405 2.22 -14.68 16.73
CA THR A 405 2.58 -15.44 15.53
C THR A 405 1.31 -15.99 14.91
N ALA A 406 1.24 -15.99 13.58
CA ALA A 406 0.07 -16.46 12.86
C ALA A 406 0.46 -17.19 11.56
N GLU A 407 -0.52 -17.87 11.00
CA GLU A 407 -0.57 -18.33 9.61
C GLU A 407 -1.77 -17.66 8.93
N LEU A 408 -1.72 -17.52 7.62
CA LEU A 408 -2.79 -16.89 6.85
C LEU A 408 -3.90 -17.91 6.55
N GLY A 409 -4.89 -17.99 7.45
CA GLY A 409 -6.03 -18.91 7.33
C GLY A 409 -5.72 -20.35 7.70
N LYS A 410 -6.57 -21.28 7.26
CA LYS A 410 -6.37 -22.73 7.38
C LYS A 410 -5.47 -23.26 6.28
N VAL A 411 -4.74 -24.35 6.57
CA VAL A 411 -4.12 -25.20 5.55
C VAL A 411 -5.15 -25.54 4.45
N ASP A 412 -4.78 -25.45 3.18
CA ASP A 412 -5.58 -25.62 1.98
C ASP A 412 -6.60 -24.51 1.66
N ILE A 413 -6.86 -23.58 2.57
CA ILE A 413 -7.81 -22.46 2.35
C ILE A 413 -7.07 -21.14 2.22
N GLY A 414 -6.12 -20.86 3.10
CA GLY A 414 -5.36 -19.63 3.15
C GLY A 414 -3.98 -19.72 2.52
N GLY A 415 -3.27 -18.61 2.55
CA GLY A 415 -1.91 -18.43 2.06
C GLY A 415 -1.84 -17.57 0.80
N GLY A 416 -0.75 -16.82 0.71
CA GLY A 416 -0.40 -15.95 -0.41
C GLY A 416 1.10 -15.71 -0.47
N GLY A 417 1.62 -15.23 -1.60
CA GLY A 417 2.98 -14.70 -1.69
C GLY A 417 3.02 -13.30 -1.08
N THR A 418 4.19 -12.92 -0.60
CA THR A 418 4.53 -11.56 -0.14
C THR A 418 5.85 -11.17 -0.77
N ILE A 419 6.34 -9.96 -0.56
CA ILE A 419 7.66 -9.56 -1.05
C ILE A 419 8.82 -10.29 -0.34
N ALA A 420 8.57 -11.04 0.74
CA ALA A 420 9.58 -11.74 1.54
C ALA A 420 10.40 -12.73 0.72
N TYR A 421 9.75 -13.57 -0.10
CA TYR A 421 10.47 -14.57 -0.88
C TYR A 421 11.40 -13.94 -1.93
N ILE A 422 11.04 -12.76 -2.47
CA ILE A 422 11.83 -12.03 -3.46
C ILE A 422 13.10 -11.50 -2.80
N SER A 423 12.97 -10.90 -1.62
CA SER A 423 14.10 -10.39 -0.83
C SER A 423 15.02 -11.52 -0.38
N ALA A 424 14.46 -12.66 0.01
CA ALA A 424 15.22 -13.84 0.40
C ALA A 424 16.10 -14.41 -0.72
N LEU A 425 15.79 -14.15 -2.00
CA LEU A 425 16.63 -14.56 -3.14
C LEU A 425 18.03 -13.90 -3.13
N TYR A 426 18.20 -12.79 -2.41
CA TYR A 426 19.51 -12.18 -2.18
C TYR A 426 20.33 -12.90 -1.11
N GLY A 427 19.79 -13.90 -0.45
CA GLY A 427 20.47 -14.67 0.62
C GLY A 427 20.42 -13.99 1.99
N MET A 428 19.63 -12.95 2.17
CA MET A 428 19.44 -12.28 3.47
C MET A 428 18.45 -13.01 4.38
N GLU A 429 18.52 -12.76 5.66
CA GLU A 429 17.53 -13.23 6.63
C GLU A 429 16.25 -12.39 6.52
N VAL A 430 15.13 -13.04 6.22
CA VAL A 430 13.82 -12.38 6.05
C VAL A 430 12.75 -13.11 6.84
N ILE A 431 11.85 -12.36 7.46
CA ILE A 431 10.62 -12.86 8.06
C ILE A 431 9.45 -11.91 7.72
N ASP A 432 8.28 -12.49 7.48
CA ASP A 432 7.05 -11.71 7.30
C ASP A 432 6.56 -11.17 8.64
N SER A 433 6.21 -9.90 8.67
CA SER A 433 5.68 -9.22 9.86
C SER A 433 4.62 -8.19 9.45
N GLY A 434 3.63 -7.95 10.30
CA GLY A 434 2.60 -6.95 10.00
C GLY A 434 1.56 -6.83 11.09
N VAL A 435 0.38 -6.37 10.75
CA VAL A 435 -0.74 -6.21 11.68
C VAL A 435 -1.95 -7.04 11.26
N ALA A 436 -2.80 -7.36 12.22
CA ALA A 436 -4.06 -8.03 11.94
C ALA A 436 -5.05 -7.06 11.28
N VAL A 437 -5.67 -7.46 10.15
CA VAL A 437 -6.65 -6.68 9.41
C VAL A 437 -7.90 -7.51 9.17
N LEU A 438 -9.08 -6.91 9.41
CA LEU A 438 -10.38 -7.44 8.97
C LEU A 438 -10.75 -6.82 7.64
N ASN A 439 -11.54 -7.55 6.85
CA ASN A 439 -12.02 -7.13 5.54
C ASN A 439 -10.90 -6.85 4.52
N MET A 440 -9.75 -7.52 4.66
CA MET A 440 -8.63 -7.41 3.70
C MET A 440 -9.13 -7.46 2.25
N HIS A 441 -8.63 -6.57 1.38
CA HIS A 441 -9.04 -6.37 -0.01
C HIS A 441 -10.47 -5.83 -0.23
N ALA A 442 -11.21 -5.51 0.83
CA ALA A 442 -12.48 -4.82 0.67
C ALA A 442 -12.29 -3.31 0.50
N PRO A 443 -13.29 -2.56 -0.02
CA PRO A 443 -13.22 -1.10 -0.08
C PRO A 443 -12.94 -0.43 1.27
N MET A 444 -13.34 -1.06 2.37
CA MET A 444 -13.09 -0.59 3.74
C MET A 444 -12.55 -1.73 4.60
N GLU A 445 -11.33 -1.55 5.06
CA GLU A 445 -10.59 -2.47 5.92
C GLU A 445 -10.52 -1.94 7.34
N VAL A 446 -10.30 -2.81 8.31
CA VAL A 446 -10.26 -2.42 9.72
C VAL A 446 -9.04 -3.03 10.42
N THR A 447 -8.33 -2.19 11.18
CA THR A 447 -7.23 -2.63 12.05
C THR A 447 -7.30 -1.98 13.44
N SER A 448 -6.66 -2.59 14.44
CA SER A 448 -6.61 -2.08 15.80
C SER A 448 -5.52 -1.02 15.97
N LYS A 449 -5.84 0.10 16.60
CA LYS A 449 -4.86 1.16 16.94
C LYS A 449 -3.71 0.64 17.80
N SER A 450 -3.97 -0.32 18.70
CA SER A 450 -2.90 -0.93 19.50
C SER A 450 -1.91 -1.72 18.66
N ASP A 451 -2.40 -2.43 17.63
CA ASP A 451 -1.54 -3.24 16.78
C ASP A 451 -0.68 -2.34 15.86
N ILE A 452 -1.22 -1.21 15.40
CA ILE A 452 -0.46 -0.15 14.70
C ILE A 452 0.66 0.40 15.60
N TYR A 453 0.34 0.71 16.86
CA TYR A 453 1.31 1.25 17.81
C TYR A 453 2.42 0.25 18.11
N GLU A 454 2.09 -1.02 18.36
CA GLU A 454 3.07 -2.08 18.60
C GLU A 454 3.89 -2.40 17.34
N ALA A 455 3.32 -2.29 16.15
CA ALA A 455 4.06 -2.45 14.90
C ALA A 455 5.17 -1.37 14.78
N LYS A 456 4.85 -0.09 14.97
CA LYS A 456 5.86 0.98 14.99
C LYS A 456 6.95 0.72 16.01
N LYS A 457 6.59 0.33 17.25
CA LYS A 457 7.56 -0.01 18.31
C LYS A 457 8.48 -1.17 17.89
N GLY A 458 7.90 -2.23 17.34
CA GLY A 458 8.64 -3.41 16.90
C GLY A 458 9.60 -3.10 15.76
N TYR A 459 9.17 -2.30 14.78
CA TYR A 459 10.01 -1.87 13.67
C TYR A 459 11.14 -0.95 14.11
N LEU A 460 10.87 -0.02 15.02
CA LEU A 460 11.92 0.82 15.61
C LEU A 460 12.96 -0.03 16.38
N ALA A 461 12.51 -0.98 17.21
CA ALA A 461 13.38 -1.90 17.91
C ALA A 461 14.26 -2.73 16.96
N PHE A 462 13.69 -3.19 15.84
CA PHE A 462 14.42 -3.92 14.82
C PHE A 462 15.55 -3.07 14.19
N LEU A 463 15.26 -1.84 13.82
CA LEU A 463 16.27 -0.94 13.25
C LEU A 463 17.40 -0.64 14.26
N GLN A 464 17.11 -0.63 15.57
CA GLN A 464 18.09 -0.34 16.63
C GLN A 464 19.01 -1.50 16.96
N GLU A 465 18.55 -2.75 16.86
CA GLU A 465 19.26 -3.89 17.48
C GLU A 465 19.52 -5.11 16.57
N ALA A 466 18.77 -5.28 15.53
CA ALA A 466 18.80 -6.55 14.76
C ALA A 466 20.09 -6.77 13.96
#